data_8bdc7ebe743b373c3cfb25da0716f508
#
_entry.id   8bdc7ebe743b373c3cfb25da0716f508
#
_cell.length_a   1.000
_cell.length_b   1.000
_cell.length_c   1.000
_cell.angle_alpha   90.00
_cell.angle_beta   90.00
_cell.angle_gamma   90.00
#
_symmetry.space_group_name_H-M   'P 1'
#
loop_
_entity.id
_entity.type
_entity.pdbx_description
1 polymer ?
#
loop_
_entity_poly.entity_id
_entity_poly.type
_entity_poly.pdbx_seq_one_letter_code
_entity_poly.pdbx_strand_id
1 'polypeptide(L)'
;MTAPETGRGIGNGERAAEITTTFVGLPRDSFRILHVSTGNVCRSPITERLTRHAVKERLGVLGGGLIVESAGTWGHEGAPMEANAETVLTDFGADPAGFTGRELLDEHVIRADLVLTATRDHRAQVISMGHSAGLRTFTLKEFTRLVNAIDPATLPPLEDGVVTRARALVRAAAALRGWLLAPTVEADEVYDPYGAP
;
A
#
# COMPACT_ATOMS: atom_id res chain seq x y z
N MET A 1 -43.22 -67.55 -28.00
CA MET A 1 -42.23 -68.31 -27.23
C MET A 1 -41.08 -67.30 -26.89
N THR A 2 -40.85 -67.19 -25.60
CA THR A 2 -39.72 -66.78 -24.84
C THR A 2 -39.27 -65.29 -24.94
N ALA A 3 -39.66 -64.57 -23.92
CA ALA A 3 -38.84 -63.59 -23.24
C ALA A 3 -37.66 -64.28 -22.53
N PRO A 4 -36.76 -63.64 -21.77
CA PRO A 4 -36.47 -62.23 -21.41
C PRO A 4 -34.95 -61.94 -21.46
N GLU A 5 -34.48 -60.74 -21.16
CA GLU A 5 -33.53 -60.57 -20.06
C GLU A 5 -33.17 -59.13 -19.77
N THR A 6 -33.20 -58.91 -18.53
CA THR A 6 -32.83 -57.71 -17.77
C THR A 6 -31.33 -57.45 -17.81
N GLY A 7 -30.93 -56.22 -18.11
CA GLY A 7 -29.60 -55.71 -17.91
C GLY A 7 -29.61 -54.56 -16.92
N ARG A 8 -29.11 -54.77 -15.70
CA ARG A 8 -28.91 -53.77 -14.67
C ARG A 8 -27.77 -52.81 -15.07
N GLY A 9 -28.08 -51.55 -15.26
CA GLY A 9 -27.10 -50.48 -15.31
C GLY A 9 -26.73 -50.08 -13.90
N ILE A 10 -25.45 -50.21 -13.58
CA ILE A 10 -24.84 -49.74 -12.34
C ILE A 10 -24.51 -48.25 -12.54
N GLY A 11 -25.26 -47.40 -11.88
CA GLY A 11 -24.94 -45.98 -11.82
C GLY A 11 -23.81 -45.70 -10.82
N ASN A 12 -22.62 -45.43 -11.31
CA ASN A 12 -21.59 -44.81 -10.51
C ASN A 12 -21.77 -43.29 -10.61
N GLY A 13 -22.49 -42.75 -9.67
CA GLY A 13 -22.51 -41.31 -9.40
C GLY A 13 -21.28 -40.92 -8.61
N GLU A 14 -20.18 -40.64 -9.27
CA GLU A 14 -19.10 -39.91 -8.68
C GLU A 14 -19.56 -38.46 -8.56
N ARG A 15 -19.89 -38.05 -7.35
CA ARG A 15 -20.05 -36.65 -6.99
C ARG A 15 -18.67 -36.02 -7.04
N ALA A 16 -18.38 -35.29 -8.11
CA ALA A 16 -17.32 -34.32 -8.12
C ALA A 16 -17.59 -33.33 -6.98
N ALA A 17 -16.79 -33.40 -5.94
CA ALA A 17 -16.79 -32.39 -4.91
C ALA A 17 -16.31 -31.07 -5.56
N GLU A 18 -17.26 -30.18 -5.83
CA GLU A 18 -16.92 -28.79 -6.17
C GLU A 18 -16.16 -28.20 -5.00
N ILE A 19 -14.84 -28.10 -5.17
CA ILE A 19 -14.00 -27.28 -4.32
C ILE A 19 -14.37 -25.83 -4.65
N THR A 20 -15.40 -25.32 -3.96
CA THR A 20 -15.68 -23.90 -3.96
C THR A 20 -14.56 -23.23 -3.18
N THR A 21 -13.48 -22.89 -3.88
CA THR A 21 -12.48 -21.98 -3.35
C THR A 21 -13.20 -20.65 -3.14
N THR A 22 -13.65 -20.43 -1.90
CA THR A 22 -14.15 -19.14 -1.48
C THR A 22 -12.97 -18.18 -1.55
N PHE A 23 -12.80 -17.51 -2.68
CA PHE A 23 -12.04 -16.29 -2.74
C PHE A 23 -12.70 -15.35 -1.74
N VAL A 24 -12.11 -15.22 -0.55
CA VAL A 24 -12.38 -14.09 0.32
C VAL A 24 -11.88 -12.88 -0.46
N GLY A 25 -12.76 -12.33 -1.31
CA GLY A 25 -12.46 -11.17 -2.13
C GLY A 25 -12.07 -10.06 -1.19
N LEU A 26 -10.88 -9.48 -1.43
CA LEU A 26 -10.54 -8.16 -0.91
C LEU A 26 -11.77 -7.27 -1.12
N PRO A 27 -12.11 -6.39 -0.15
CA PRO A 27 -13.22 -5.46 -0.32
C PRO A 27 -13.13 -4.86 -1.71
N ARG A 28 -14.22 -4.90 -2.49
CA ARG A 28 -14.24 -4.40 -3.88
C ARG A 28 -13.88 -2.93 -3.97
N ASP A 29 -13.81 -2.25 -2.85
CA ASP A 29 -13.43 -0.87 -2.70
C ASP A 29 -12.32 -0.75 -1.63
N SER A 30 -11.08 -0.88 -2.07
CA SER A 30 -9.89 -0.67 -1.25
C SER A 30 -8.99 0.40 -1.86
N PHE A 31 -8.21 1.06 -1.01
CA PHE A 31 -7.21 2.06 -1.40
C PHE A 31 -5.84 1.62 -0.87
N ARG A 32 -4.89 1.41 -1.78
CA ARG A 32 -3.55 0.91 -1.46
C ARG A 32 -2.54 2.04 -1.41
N ILE A 33 -1.86 2.16 -0.27
CA ILE A 33 -0.74 3.07 -0.03
C ILE A 33 0.53 2.24 -0.01
N LEU A 34 1.47 2.55 -0.90
CA LEU A 34 2.77 1.91 -0.98
C LEU A 34 3.87 2.88 -0.57
N HIS A 35 4.61 2.55 0.49
CA HIS A 35 5.79 3.30 0.91
C HIS A 35 7.05 2.69 0.30
N VAL A 36 7.92 3.52 -0.31
CA VAL A 36 9.12 3.04 -1.02
C VAL A 36 10.37 3.75 -0.52
N SER A 37 11.39 2.96 -0.21
CA SER A 37 12.76 3.41 0.07
C SER A 37 13.77 2.47 -0.59
N THR A 38 15.05 2.47 -0.21
CA THR A 38 16.06 1.60 -0.80
C THR A 38 15.89 0.14 -0.33
N GLY A 39 16.29 -0.17 0.90
CA GLY A 39 16.42 -1.55 1.41
C GLY A 39 15.13 -2.15 1.99
N ASN A 40 14.09 -1.36 2.21
CA ASN A 40 12.86 -1.76 2.92
C ASN A 40 13.13 -2.34 4.32
N VAL A 41 14.09 -1.77 5.03
CA VAL A 41 14.42 -2.18 6.41
C VAL A 41 14.37 -1.02 7.42
N CYS A 42 14.32 0.23 6.95
CA CYS A 42 14.33 1.44 7.78
C CYS A 42 13.19 2.39 7.44
N ARG A 43 13.37 3.30 6.48
CA ARG A 43 12.46 4.42 6.16
C ARG A 43 11.06 3.96 5.75
N SER A 44 10.93 3.11 4.77
CA SER A 44 9.62 2.67 4.27
C SER A 44 8.86 1.79 5.28
N PRO A 45 9.48 0.87 6.05
CA PRO A 45 8.76 0.17 7.10
C PRO A 45 8.31 1.07 8.24
N ILE A 46 9.12 2.05 8.66
CA ILE A 46 8.69 3.03 9.66
C ILE A 46 7.43 3.75 9.19
N THR A 47 7.45 4.29 7.96
CA THR A 47 6.28 5.02 7.44
C THR A 47 5.06 4.13 7.23
N GLU A 48 5.25 2.87 6.81
CA GLU A 48 4.17 1.88 6.74
C GLU A 48 3.51 1.68 8.11
N ARG A 49 4.32 1.34 9.12
CA ARG A 49 3.80 1.02 10.46
C ARG A 49 3.17 2.22 11.15
N LEU A 50 3.78 3.40 11.05
CA LEU A 50 3.19 4.65 11.56
C LEU A 50 1.88 4.99 10.84
N THR A 51 1.80 4.79 9.52
CA THR A 51 0.55 5.02 8.77
C THR A 51 -0.54 4.05 9.23
N ARG A 52 -0.22 2.75 9.37
CA ARG A 52 -1.17 1.75 9.90
C ARG A 52 -1.65 2.11 11.32
N HIS A 53 -0.71 2.50 12.18
CA HIS A 53 -1.03 2.93 13.54
C HIS A 53 -1.97 4.15 13.52
N ALA A 54 -1.64 5.20 12.75
CA ALA A 54 -2.48 6.39 12.63
C ALA A 54 -3.87 6.09 12.05
N VAL A 55 -3.98 5.21 11.07
CA VAL A 55 -5.26 4.75 10.51
C VAL A 55 -6.09 4.07 11.59
N LYS A 56 -5.49 3.16 12.36
CA LYS A 56 -6.17 2.45 13.44
C LYS A 56 -6.67 3.42 14.52
N GLU A 57 -5.79 4.31 15.01
CA GLU A 57 -6.11 5.22 16.11
C GLU A 57 -7.11 6.31 15.74
N ARG A 58 -7.04 6.82 14.49
CA ARG A 58 -7.86 7.98 14.10
C ARG A 58 -9.13 7.60 13.34
N LEU A 59 -9.13 6.47 12.64
CA LEU A 59 -10.26 6.05 11.81
C LEU A 59 -10.94 4.78 12.34
N GLY A 60 -10.26 3.95 13.13
CA GLY A 60 -10.81 2.71 13.63
C GLY A 60 -11.40 1.85 12.52
N VAL A 61 -12.66 1.49 12.65
CA VAL A 61 -13.37 0.66 11.64
C VAL A 61 -13.56 1.36 10.31
N LEU A 62 -13.61 2.70 10.27
CA LEU A 62 -13.71 3.48 9.04
C LEU A 62 -12.45 3.37 8.16
N GLY A 63 -11.31 3.02 8.76
CA GLY A 63 -10.06 2.78 8.05
C GLY A 63 -9.97 1.44 7.32
N GLY A 64 -10.96 0.57 7.46
CA GLY A 64 -10.90 -0.81 6.95
C GLY A 64 -10.70 -0.98 5.44
N GLY A 65 -10.95 0.08 4.66
CA GLY A 65 -10.68 0.10 3.21
C GLY A 65 -9.25 0.52 2.85
N LEU A 66 -8.42 0.97 3.81
CA LEU A 66 -7.04 1.40 3.57
C LEU A 66 -6.08 0.22 3.77
N ILE A 67 -5.31 -0.09 2.73
CA ILE A 67 -4.26 -1.11 2.76
C ILE A 67 -2.93 -0.37 2.67
N VAL A 68 -2.07 -0.56 3.66
CA VAL A 68 -0.77 0.12 3.73
C VAL A 68 0.33 -0.93 3.63
N GLU A 69 1.25 -0.71 2.71
CA GLU A 69 2.33 -1.64 2.37
C GLU A 69 3.63 -0.85 2.17
N SER A 70 4.78 -1.54 2.21
CA SER A 70 6.07 -0.96 1.84
C SER A 70 6.90 -1.93 1.01
N ALA A 71 7.86 -1.40 0.25
CA ALA A 71 8.83 -2.16 -0.53
C ALA A 71 10.13 -1.36 -0.70
N GLY A 72 11.20 -2.02 -1.14
CA GLY A 72 12.49 -1.39 -1.42
C GLY A 72 12.87 -1.48 -2.88
N THR A 73 13.42 -0.39 -3.45
CA THR A 73 13.95 -0.41 -4.82
C THR A 73 15.17 -1.33 -4.98
N TRP A 74 15.75 -1.71 -3.86
CA TRP A 74 16.75 -2.74 -3.68
C TRP A 74 16.47 -3.41 -2.32
N GLY A 75 15.30 -4.06 -2.24
CA GLY A 75 14.74 -4.59 -1.01
C GLY A 75 15.53 -5.78 -0.50
N HIS A 76 15.75 -5.81 0.79
CA HIS A 76 16.34 -6.96 1.47
C HIS A 76 15.24 -7.99 1.75
N GLU A 77 14.99 -8.87 0.77
CA GLU A 77 13.90 -9.85 0.82
C GLU A 77 14.00 -10.75 2.06
N GLY A 78 12.93 -10.80 2.84
CA GLY A 78 12.86 -11.59 4.06
C GLY A 78 13.61 -11.00 5.26
N ALA A 79 14.36 -9.90 5.12
CA ALA A 79 15.08 -9.29 6.23
C ALA A 79 14.14 -8.66 7.27
N PRO A 80 14.49 -8.72 8.57
CA PRO A 80 13.77 -7.98 9.60
C PRO A 80 13.98 -6.48 9.45
N MET A 81 13.21 -5.70 10.18
CA MET A 81 13.45 -4.26 10.34
C MET A 81 14.76 -4.01 11.09
N GLU A 82 15.41 -2.90 10.82
CA GLU A 82 16.58 -2.43 11.58
C GLU A 82 16.18 -2.14 13.04
N ALA A 83 17.04 -2.54 13.99
CA ALA A 83 16.75 -2.43 15.41
C ALA A 83 16.46 -1.00 15.88
N ASN A 84 17.16 0.01 15.32
CA ASN A 84 16.87 1.42 15.60
C ASN A 84 15.50 1.83 15.07
N ALA A 85 15.08 1.30 13.93
CA ALA A 85 13.77 1.55 13.35
C ALA A 85 12.64 0.94 14.21
N GLU A 86 12.85 -0.26 14.75
CA GLU A 86 11.92 -0.91 15.70
C GLU A 86 11.79 -0.09 16.99
N THR A 87 12.91 0.42 17.53
CA THR A 87 12.91 1.27 18.72
C THR A 87 12.09 2.53 18.49
N VAL A 88 12.33 3.24 17.38
CA VAL A 88 11.57 4.45 17.02
C VAL A 88 10.08 4.15 16.91
N LEU A 89 9.69 3.05 16.25
CA LEU A 89 8.28 2.67 16.15
C LEU A 89 7.64 2.44 17.51
N THR A 90 8.34 1.73 18.40
CA THR A 90 7.87 1.47 19.76
C THR A 90 7.67 2.77 20.56
N ASP A 91 8.60 3.71 20.45
CA ASP A 91 8.51 5.04 21.10
C ASP A 91 7.30 5.84 20.60
N PHE A 92 6.90 5.65 19.34
CA PHE A 92 5.67 6.23 18.77
C PHE A 92 4.41 5.39 18.99
N GLY A 93 4.49 4.29 19.73
CA GLY A 93 3.36 3.40 20.02
C GLY A 93 2.92 2.53 18.84
N ALA A 94 3.71 2.46 17.78
CA ALA A 94 3.43 1.61 16.63
C ALA A 94 4.08 0.22 16.81
N ASP A 95 3.41 -0.82 16.29
CA ASP A 95 3.86 -2.21 16.42
C ASP A 95 4.82 -2.59 15.28
N PRO A 96 6.10 -2.88 15.56
CA PRO A 96 7.06 -3.37 14.56
C PRO A 96 6.91 -4.86 14.23
N ALA A 97 6.17 -5.62 15.03
CA ALA A 97 6.16 -7.09 14.95
C ALA A 97 5.69 -7.62 13.58
N GLY A 98 6.28 -8.76 13.19
CA GLY A 98 5.90 -9.47 11.97
C GLY A 98 6.23 -8.73 10.67
N PHE A 99 7.12 -7.74 10.71
CA PHE A 99 7.64 -7.10 9.50
C PHE A 99 8.69 -7.99 8.84
N THR A 100 8.64 -8.04 7.51
CA THR A 100 9.69 -8.61 6.65
C THR A 100 9.89 -7.71 5.45
N GLY A 101 11.14 -7.40 5.16
CA GLY A 101 11.55 -6.62 3.99
C GLY A 101 11.20 -7.33 2.68
N ARG A 102 10.95 -6.57 1.64
CA ARG A 102 10.66 -7.10 0.29
C ARG A 102 11.15 -6.18 -0.82
N GLU A 103 11.45 -6.79 -1.94
CA GLU A 103 11.79 -6.09 -3.18
C GLU A 103 10.57 -5.39 -3.78
N LEU A 104 10.79 -4.24 -4.42
CA LEU A 104 9.76 -3.53 -5.17
C LEU A 104 9.58 -4.20 -6.54
N LEU A 105 8.38 -4.68 -6.82
CA LEU A 105 7.99 -5.28 -8.09
C LEU A 105 6.98 -4.40 -8.82
N ASP A 106 6.90 -4.55 -10.16
CA ASP A 106 5.97 -3.81 -11.02
C ASP A 106 4.52 -3.94 -10.54
N GLU A 107 4.12 -5.14 -10.08
CA GLU A 107 2.78 -5.38 -9.56
C GLU A 107 2.46 -4.60 -8.29
N HIS A 108 3.45 -4.28 -7.46
CA HIS A 108 3.24 -3.40 -6.30
C HIS A 108 2.86 -1.99 -6.78
N VAL A 109 3.58 -1.48 -7.78
CA VAL A 109 3.34 -0.16 -8.36
C VAL A 109 1.99 -0.11 -9.09
N ILE A 110 1.67 -1.14 -9.88
CA ILE A 110 0.41 -1.22 -10.64
C ILE A 110 -0.80 -1.21 -9.71
N ARG A 111 -0.74 -1.94 -8.58
CA ARG A 111 -1.85 -2.07 -7.63
C ARG A 111 -2.00 -0.91 -6.66
N ALA A 112 -0.97 -0.06 -6.52
CA ALA A 112 -1.02 1.07 -5.59
C ALA A 112 -1.92 2.20 -6.11
N ASP A 113 -2.78 2.74 -5.25
CA ASP A 113 -3.55 3.97 -5.51
C ASP A 113 -2.75 5.22 -5.15
N LEU A 114 -1.78 5.08 -4.23
CA LEU A 114 -0.84 6.12 -3.82
C LEU A 114 0.53 5.49 -3.56
N VAL A 115 1.59 6.05 -4.14
CA VAL A 115 2.96 5.68 -3.84
C VAL A 115 3.68 6.85 -3.18
N LEU A 116 4.26 6.61 -2.00
CA LEU A 116 5.01 7.58 -1.22
C LEU A 116 6.46 7.14 -1.10
N THR A 117 7.36 7.87 -1.72
CA THR A 117 8.78 7.53 -1.78
C THR A 117 9.60 8.35 -0.78
N ALA A 118 10.70 7.80 -0.29
CA ALA A 118 11.59 8.51 0.63
C ALA A 118 12.35 9.65 -0.06
N THR A 119 12.72 9.49 -1.33
CA THR A 119 13.50 10.47 -2.10
C THR A 119 12.94 10.64 -3.51
N ARG A 120 13.42 11.67 -4.21
CA ARG A 120 13.10 11.90 -5.63
C ARG A 120 13.65 10.81 -6.54
N ASP A 121 14.79 10.21 -6.20
CA ASP A 121 15.37 9.10 -6.96
C ASP A 121 14.49 7.86 -6.89
N HIS A 122 13.99 7.52 -5.70
CA HIS A 122 13.00 6.44 -5.58
C HIS A 122 11.72 6.74 -6.38
N ARG A 123 11.26 8.01 -6.39
CA ARG A 123 10.12 8.41 -7.20
C ARG A 123 10.38 8.21 -8.69
N ALA A 124 11.55 8.60 -9.18
CA ALA A 124 11.94 8.41 -10.58
C ALA A 124 11.98 6.92 -10.95
N GLN A 125 12.52 6.07 -10.08
CA GLN A 125 12.54 4.61 -10.28
C GLN A 125 11.12 4.03 -10.35
N VAL A 126 10.23 4.38 -9.41
CA VAL A 126 8.82 3.94 -9.44
C VAL A 126 8.13 4.34 -10.73
N ILE A 127 8.34 5.58 -11.20
CA ILE A 127 7.72 6.07 -12.45
C ILE A 127 8.29 5.33 -13.67
N SER A 128 9.56 4.93 -13.66
CA SER A 128 10.14 4.14 -14.74
C SER A 128 9.55 2.73 -14.85
N MET A 129 9.10 2.14 -13.72
CA MET A 129 8.42 0.84 -13.70
C MET A 129 6.98 0.92 -14.23
N GLY A 130 6.34 2.11 -14.14
CA GLY A 130 4.98 2.28 -14.61
C GLY A 130 4.64 3.75 -14.87
N HIS A 131 4.69 4.19 -16.13
CA HIS A 131 4.45 5.61 -16.50
C HIS A 131 3.10 6.15 -15.99
N SER A 132 2.06 5.32 -15.92
CA SER A 132 0.75 5.71 -15.37
C SER A 132 0.80 6.02 -13.86
N ALA A 133 1.88 5.64 -13.16
CA ALA A 133 2.04 5.91 -11.75
C ALA A 133 2.39 7.37 -11.43
N GLY A 134 2.83 8.15 -12.41
CA GLY A 134 3.35 9.52 -12.20
C GLY A 134 2.42 10.46 -11.44
N LEU A 135 1.10 10.38 -11.69
CA LEU A 135 0.11 11.24 -11.03
C LEU A 135 -0.21 10.83 -9.59
N ARG A 136 0.12 9.61 -9.20
CA ARG A 136 -0.13 9.07 -7.86
C ARG A 136 1.15 8.72 -7.08
N THR A 137 2.33 9.07 -7.62
CA THR A 137 3.62 8.89 -6.96
C THR A 137 4.20 10.21 -6.54
N PHE A 138 4.49 10.36 -5.25
CA PHE A 138 5.04 11.56 -4.63
C PHE A 138 6.20 11.16 -3.71
N THR A 139 7.09 12.10 -3.40
CA THR A 139 7.87 11.91 -2.17
C THR A 139 6.97 12.14 -0.96
N LEU A 140 7.31 11.53 0.17
CA LEU A 140 6.54 11.67 1.40
C LEU A 140 6.38 13.14 1.80
N LYS A 141 7.47 13.92 1.73
CA LYS A 141 7.46 15.35 2.08
C LYS A 141 6.73 16.21 1.05
N GLU A 142 6.86 15.90 -0.26
CA GLU A 142 6.06 16.55 -1.30
C GLU A 142 4.57 16.35 -1.02
N PHE A 143 4.14 15.11 -0.80
CA PHE A 143 2.73 14.81 -0.53
C PHE A 143 2.22 15.53 0.71
N THR A 144 2.99 15.51 1.81
CA THR A 144 2.65 16.23 3.04
C THR A 144 2.46 17.74 2.78
N ARG A 145 3.37 18.37 2.03
CA ARG A 145 3.27 19.79 1.68
C ARG A 145 2.00 20.10 0.87
N LEU A 146 1.70 19.26 -0.13
CA LEU A 146 0.53 19.43 -1.00
C LEU A 146 -0.77 19.22 -0.21
N VAL A 147 -0.84 18.17 0.61
CA VAL A 147 -2.03 17.86 1.42
C VAL A 147 -2.32 18.97 2.44
N ASN A 148 -1.30 19.56 3.06
CA ASN A 148 -1.47 20.66 4.01
C ASN A 148 -2.04 21.94 3.37
N ALA A 149 -1.97 22.07 2.06
CA ALA A 149 -2.55 23.19 1.31
C ALA A 149 -3.97 22.92 0.80
N ILE A 150 -4.51 21.72 0.98
CA ILE A 150 -5.86 21.36 0.58
C ILE A 150 -6.82 21.67 1.73
N ASP A 151 -7.86 22.46 1.46
CA ASP A 151 -8.94 22.62 2.42
C ASP A 151 -9.71 21.30 2.58
N PRO A 152 -9.72 20.69 3.78
CA PRO A 152 -10.40 19.42 4.02
C PRO A 152 -11.91 19.46 3.71
N ALA A 153 -12.54 20.62 3.73
CA ALA A 153 -13.95 20.79 3.41
C ALA A 153 -14.27 20.60 1.91
N THR A 154 -13.25 20.70 1.05
CA THR A 154 -13.42 20.46 -0.41
C THR A 154 -13.39 18.97 -0.77
N LEU A 155 -13.01 18.11 0.17
CA LEU A 155 -12.96 16.66 -0.03
C LEU A 155 -14.29 16.01 0.34
N PRO A 156 -14.67 14.88 -0.31
CA PRO A 156 -15.85 14.11 0.10
C PRO A 156 -15.83 13.83 1.60
N PRO A 157 -16.98 13.88 2.30
CA PRO A 157 -17.05 13.56 3.71
C PRO A 157 -16.70 12.08 3.98
N LEU A 158 -16.33 11.75 5.22
CA LEU A 158 -15.96 10.37 5.56
C LEU A 158 -17.14 9.39 5.48
N GLU A 159 -18.36 9.88 5.59
CA GLU A 159 -19.61 9.14 5.43
C GLU A 159 -19.73 8.54 4.02
N ASP A 160 -19.14 9.19 3.01
CA ASP A 160 -19.08 8.68 1.63
C ASP A 160 -18.01 7.60 1.45
N GLY A 161 -17.33 7.25 2.51
CA GLY A 161 -16.27 6.24 2.57
C GLY A 161 -14.86 6.79 2.49
N VAL A 162 -13.98 6.22 3.31
CA VAL A 162 -12.56 6.61 3.38
C VAL A 162 -11.83 6.45 2.04
N VAL A 163 -12.19 5.45 1.25
CA VAL A 163 -11.58 5.19 -0.07
C VAL A 163 -11.91 6.31 -1.06
N THR A 164 -13.18 6.74 -1.11
CA THR A 164 -13.63 7.85 -1.93
C THR A 164 -12.88 9.13 -1.60
N ARG A 165 -12.77 9.43 -0.30
CA ARG A 165 -12.03 10.59 0.20
C ARG A 165 -10.53 10.51 -0.12
N ALA A 166 -9.89 9.34 0.06
CA ALA A 166 -8.48 9.14 -0.24
C ALA A 166 -8.18 9.34 -1.73
N ARG A 167 -9.01 8.80 -2.62
CA ARG A 167 -8.88 9.03 -4.07
C ARG A 167 -9.03 10.50 -4.44
N ALA A 168 -9.95 11.21 -3.82
CA ALA A 168 -10.13 12.64 -4.03
C ALA A 168 -8.91 13.44 -3.56
N LEU A 169 -8.36 13.09 -2.39
CA LEU A 169 -7.16 13.71 -1.84
C LEU A 169 -5.95 13.57 -2.77
N VAL A 170 -5.71 12.37 -3.32
CA VAL A 170 -4.59 12.15 -4.26
C VAL A 170 -4.77 12.98 -5.53
N ARG A 171 -5.99 13.06 -6.09
CA ARG A 171 -6.27 13.90 -7.26
C ARG A 171 -6.05 15.39 -6.96
N ALA A 172 -6.51 15.88 -5.82
CA ALA A 172 -6.30 17.26 -5.40
C ALA A 172 -4.82 17.58 -5.20
N ALA A 173 -4.05 16.69 -4.56
CA ALA A 173 -2.61 16.83 -4.41
C ALA A 173 -1.89 16.86 -5.77
N ALA A 174 -2.26 15.97 -6.69
CA ALA A 174 -1.69 15.95 -8.04
C ALA A 174 -1.95 17.25 -8.81
N ALA A 175 -3.13 17.85 -8.63
CA ALA A 175 -3.49 19.13 -9.27
C ALA A 175 -2.67 20.32 -8.73
N LEU A 176 -2.21 20.25 -7.49
CA LEU A 176 -1.36 21.28 -6.88
C LEU A 176 0.14 21.12 -7.23
N ARG A 177 0.52 19.99 -7.82
CA ARG A 177 1.91 19.75 -8.21
C ARG A 177 2.35 20.78 -9.26
N GLY A 178 3.52 21.37 -9.07
CA GLY A 178 4.02 22.44 -9.92
C GLY A 178 3.62 23.84 -9.47
N TRP A 179 2.56 24.01 -8.68
CA TRP A 179 2.18 25.29 -8.08
C TRP A 179 2.83 25.49 -6.70
N LEU A 180 2.97 24.42 -5.94
CA LEU A 180 3.51 24.43 -4.59
C LEU A 180 4.89 23.74 -4.57
N LEU A 181 5.92 24.48 -4.96
CA LEU A 181 7.27 23.92 -5.05
C LEU A 181 7.94 23.80 -3.67
N ALA A 182 8.85 22.83 -3.55
CA ALA A 182 9.76 22.77 -2.42
C ALA A 182 10.79 23.91 -2.51
N PRO A 183 11.23 24.48 -1.38
CA PRO A 183 12.26 25.52 -1.37
C PRO A 183 13.61 25.02 -1.90
N THR A 184 13.94 23.75 -1.66
CA THR A 184 15.14 23.08 -2.21
C THR A 184 14.80 21.63 -2.58
N VAL A 185 15.70 20.97 -3.31
CA VAL A 185 15.54 19.54 -3.68
C VAL A 185 15.50 18.68 -2.42
N GLU A 186 16.39 18.95 -1.48
CA GLU A 186 16.55 18.19 -0.23
C GLU A 186 15.31 18.32 0.69
N ALA A 187 14.55 19.40 0.54
CA ALA A 187 13.32 19.60 1.31
C ALA A 187 12.25 18.53 1.03
N ASP A 188 12.33 17.84 -0.11
CA ASP A 188 11.44 16.73 -0.48
C ASP A 188 11.99 15.36 -0.08
N GLU A 189 13.16 15.27 0.55
CA GLU A 189 13.83 14.01 0.83
C GLU A 189 13.80 13.64 2.32
N VAL A 190 13.54 12.39 2.60
CA VAL A 190 13.71 11.82 3.94
C VAL A 190 15.14 11.34 4.06
N TYR A 191 15.87 11.89 5.05
CA TYR A 191 17.23 11.49 5.36
C TYR A 191 17.36 9.97 5.52
N ASP A 192 18.46 9.39 5.06
CA ASP A 192 18.73 7.97 5.24
C ASP A 192 19.53 7.73 6.52
N PRO A 193 18.93 7.15 7.55
CA PRO A 193 19.63 6.84 8.79
C PRO A 193 20.45 5.53 8.69
N TYR A 194 20.36 4.78 7.60
CA TYR A 194 21.03 3.50 7.45
C TYR A 194 22.56 3.68 7.44
N GLY A 195 23.25 3.04 8.39
CA GLY A 195 24.69 3.18 8.57
C GLY A 195 25.13 4.47 9.25
N ALA A 196 24.20 5.32 9.71
CA ALA A 196 24.53 6.44 10.58
C ALA A 196 24.84 5.95 12.00
N PRO A 197 25.78 6.62 12.74
CA PRO A 197 26.13 6.26 14.10
C PRO A 197 24.98 6.49 15.08
#